data_60456ab50107bbb69d30a421cd9be1f8
#
_entry.id   60456ab50107bbb69d30a421cd9be1f8
#
_cell.length_a   1.000
_cell.length_b   1.000
_cell.length_c   1.000
_cell.angle_alpha   90.00
_cell.angle_beta   90.00
_cell.angle_gamma   90.00
#
_symmetry.space_group_name_H-M   'P 1'
#
loop_
_entity.id
_entity.type
_entity.pdbx_description
1 polymer ?
#
loop_
_entity_poly.entity_id
_entity_poly.type
_entity_poly.pdbx_seq_one_letter_code
_entity_poly.pdbx_strand_id
1 'polypeptide(L)'
;MKKFLLAAMAFCSITAGAWAQDESKEAIGQASEASQSFQLAASLSTYGYANKSALPLIQAAQIVKESGMKETQEKTEDSGVAKQSDQKKGEISLDVTKLLADAKKFAAGDKTLLALIDKVNSSATRGSTVGVEYITHNIPANGYSWITRTFYGNSFCEANVIGDGDTDLDLYIYDENGNLIARSVSYSDREYVSWRPSWTGTFKIKVVNRGNVYNHAVIGHN
;
A
#
# COMPACT_ATOMS: atom_id res chain seq x y z
N MET A 1 5.57 29.81 -70.87
CA MET A 1 5.27 30.82 -69.84
C MET A 1 4.46 30.12 -68.71
N LYS A 2 5.19 29.78 -67.65
CA LYS A 2 4.62 29.03 -66.52
C LYS A 2 4.16 30.01 -65.44
N LYS A 3 2.87 30.00 -65.12
CA LYS A 3 2.27 30.84 -64.06
C LYS A 3 2.45 30.11 -62.73
N PHE A 4 3.24 30.69 -61.82
CA PHE A 4 3.31 30.22 -60.41
C PHE A 4 2.10 30.77 -59.65
N LEU A 5 1.33 29.86 -59.07
CA LEU A 5 0.25 30.17 -58.14
C LEU A 5 0.82 30.17 -56.72
N LEU A 6 0.85 31.32 -56.07
CA LEU A 6 1.25 31.48 -54.69
C LEU A 6 0.01 31.13 -53.81
N ALA A 7 0.07 30.00 -53.07
CA ALA A 7 -0.94 29.67 -52.06
C ALA A 7 -0.52 30.28 -50.72
N ALA A 8 -1.27 31.24 -50.23
CA ALA A 8 -1.11 31.82 -48.92
C ALA A 8 -1.67 30.84 -47.91
N MET A 9 -0.80 30.23 -47.08
CA MET A 9 -1.22 29.49 -45.91
C MET A 9 -1.58 30.46 -44.76
N ALA A 10 -2.85 30.55 -44.45
CA ALA A 10 -3.30 31.21 -43.24
C ALA A 10 -2.89 30.38 -42.02
N PHE A 11 -1.97 30.93 -41.23
CA PHE A 11 -1.64 30.38 -39.91
C PHE A 11 -2.82 30.64 -38.96
N CYS A 12 -3.62 29.60 -38.73
CA CYS A 12 -4.60 29.60 -37.66
C CYS A 12 -3.81 29.39 -36.34
N SER A 13 -3.55 30.45 -35.60
CA SER A 13 -3.03 30.37 -34.24
C SER A 13 -4.09 29.76 -33.32
N ILE A 14 -4.00 28.44 -33.13
CA ILE A 14 -4.72 27.75 -32.08
C ILE A 14 -4.00 28.15 -30.78
N THR A 15 -4.65 29.02 -29.99
CA THR A 15 -4.28 29.22 -28.59
C THR A 15 -4.54 27.89 -27.88
N ALA A 16 -3.49 27.08 -27.74
CA ALA A 16 -3.51 25.95 -26.85
C ALA A 16 -3.73 26.50 -25.44
N GLY A 17 -4.94 26.39 -24.95
CA GLY A 17 -5.20 26.51 -23.53
C GLY A 17 -4.25 25.54 -22.84
N ALA A 18 -3.41 26.06 -21.94
CA ALA A 18 -2.57 25.27 -21.09
C ALA A 18 -3.50 24.45 -20.17
N TRP A 19 -3.83 23.26 -20.63
CA TRP A 19 -4.24 22.20 -19.72
C TRP A 19 -2.98 21.91 -18.92
N ALA A 20 -2.98 22.27 -17.65
CA ALA A 20 -1.96 21.83 -16.73
C ALA A 20 -1.96 20.31 -16.83
N GLN A 21 -0.96 19.75 -17.52
CA GLN A 21 -0.65 18.34 -17.42
C GLN A 21 -0.24 18.16 -15.97
N ASP A 22 -1.15 17.61 -15.20
CA ASP A 22 -0.88 17.09 -13.87
C ASP A 22 0.12 15.95 -14.11
N GLU A 23 1.43 16.30 -14.03
CA GLU A 23 2.48 15.32 -14.16
C GLU A 23 2.25 14.28 -13.06
N SER A 24 1.80 13.09 -13.47
CA SER A 24 1.64 11.96 -12.56
C SER A 24 3.00 11.66 -11.95
N LYS A 25 3.17 12.02 -10.68
CA LYS A 25 4.36 11.69 -9.91
C LYS A 25 4.30 10.22 -9.53
N GLU A 26 4.55 9.36 -10.50
CA GLU A 26 4.59 7.91 -10.34
C GLU A 26 5.84 7.46 -9.56
N ALA A 27 5.85 6.21 -9.14
CA ALA A 27 7.00 5.60 -8.48
C ALA A 27 8.27 5.71 -9.34
N ILE A 28 9.38 6.13 -8.74
CA ILE A 28 10.67 6.36 -9.44
C ILE A 28 11.48 5.09 -9.67
N GLY A 29 10.99 3.94 -9.25
CA GLY A 29 11.71 2.67 -9.38
C GLY A 29 10.87 1.46 -9.05
N GLN A 30 11.44 0.30 -9.28
CA GLN A 30 10.83 -0.96 -8.88
C GLN A 30 10.85 -1.09 -7.35
N ALA A 31 9.80 -1.70 -6.79
CA ALA A 31 9.71 -1.99 -5.37
C ALA A 31 10.91 -2.82 -4.88
N SER A 32 11.47 -2.46 -3.74
CA SER A 32 12.54 -3.21 -3.08
C SER A 32 12.08 -4.64 -2.74
N GLU A 33 13.02 -5.54 -2.50
CA GLU A 33 12.74 -6.92 -2.06
C GLU A 33 11.88 -6.92 -0.77
N ALA A 34 12.14 -5.99 0.15
CA ALA A 34 11.38 -5.83 1.38
C ALA A 34 9.92 -5.41 1.09
N SER A 35 9.72 -4.42 0.21
CA SER A 35 8.40 -3.99 -0.25
C SER A 35 7.65 -5.10 -0.99
N GLN A 36 8.33 -5.85 -1.87
CA GLN A 36 7.73 -6.98 -2.58
C GLN A 36 7.29 -8.09 -1.60
N SER A 37 8.12 -8.38 -0.60
CA SER A 37 7.77 -9.35 0.45
C SER A 37 6.57 -8.90 1.27
N PHE A 38 6.48 -7.60 1.60
CA PHE A 38 5.32 -7.02 2.27
C PHE A 38 4.04 -7.17 1.43
N GLN A 39 4.09 -6.79 0.15
CA GLN A 39 2.96 -6.92 -0.77
C GLN A 39 2.51 -8.37 -0.93
N LEU A 40 3.45 -9.30 -1.01
CA LEU A 40 3.15 -10.73 -1.14
C LEU A 40 2.51 -11.29 0.13
N ALA A 41 3.07 -10.99 1.31
CA ALA A 41 2.51 -11.44 2.58
C ALA A 41 1.08 -10.90 2.79
N ALA A 42 0.84 -9.61 2.52
CA ALA A 42 -0.47 -8.99 2.59
C ALA A 42 -1.46 -9.63 1.61
N SER A 43 -1.03 -9.89 0.38
CA SER A 43 -1.86 -10.56 -0.65
C SER A 43 -2.25 -11.98 -0.25
N LEU A 44 -1.31 -12.75 0.28
CA LEU A 44 -1.57 -14.10 0.78
C LEU A 44 -2.51 -14.09 1.99
N SER A 45 -2.37 -13.11 2.87
CA SER A 45 -3.27 -12.92 4.01
C SER A 45 -4.70 -12.65 3.53
N THR A 46 -4.92 -11.65 2.69
CA THR A 46 -6.25 -11.33 2.14
C THR A 46 -6.86 -12.54 1.42
N TYR A 47 -6.09 -13.22 0.57
CA TYR A 47 -6.56 -14.41 -0.14
C TYR A 47 -6.92 -15.55 0.83
N GLY A 48 -6.09 -15.78 1.84
CA GLY A 48 -6.31 -16.83 2.84
C GLY A 48 -7.59 -16.62 3.63
N TYR A 49 -7.86 -15.40 4.06
CA TYR A 49 -9.11 -15.05 4.77
C TYR A 49 -10.34 -15.14 3.85
N ALA A 50 -10.26 -14.58 2.64
CA ALA A 50 -11.38 -14.61 1.68
C ALA A 50 -11.81 -16.03 1.33
N ASN A 51 -10.85 -16.96 1.22
CA ASN A 51 -11.09 -18.34 0.82
C ASN A 51 -11.11 -19.33 2.00
N LYS A 52 -10.95 -18.86 3.24
CA LYS A 52 -10.79 -19.70 4.44
C LYS A 52 -9.74 -20.79 4.25
N SER A 53 -8.62 -20.43 3.65
CA SER A 53 -7.54 -21.33 3.27
C SER A 53 -6.36 -21.17 4.22
N ALA A 54 -5.94 -22.29 4.85
CA ALA A 54 -4.84 -22.29 5.81
C ALA A 54 -3.48 -22.00 5.17
N LEU A 55 -3.20 -22.61 4.01
CA LEU A 55 -1.86 -22.55 3.41
C LEU A 55 -1.39 -21.12 3.08
N PRO A 56 -2.20 -20.25 2.46
CA PRO A 56 -1.79 -18.85 2.24
C PRO A 56 -1.51 -18.09 3.53
N LEU A 57 -2.26 -18.32 4.60
CA LEU A 57 -2.00 -17.68 5.92
C LEU A 57 -0.69 -18.18 6.54
N ILE A 58 -0.37 -19.47 6.41
CA ILE A 58 0.92 -20.02 6.86
C ILE A 58 2.08 -19.40 6.08
N GLN A 59 1.92 -19.25 4.76
CA GLN A 59 2.94 -18.62 3.91
C GLN A 59 3.11 -17.14 4.22
N ALA A 60 2.01 -16.39 4.43
CA ALA A 60 2.07 -15.01 4.88
C ALA A 60 2.86 -14.88 6.19
N ALA A 61 2.53 -15.70 7.20
CA ALA A 61 3.23 -15.71 8.49
C ALA A 61 4.73 -16.03 8.33
N GLN A 62 5.07 -16.99 7.45
CA GLN A 62 6.46 -17.33 7.16
C GLN A 62 7.22 -16.15 6.54
N ILE A 63 6.65 -15.49 5.55
CA ILE A 63 7.26 -14.32 4.90
C ILE A 63 7.48 -13.19 5.90
N VAL A 64 6.49 -12.88 6.74
CA VAL A 64 6.63 -11.85 7.79
C VAL A 64 7.80 -12.15 8.71
N LYS A 65 7.94 -13.40 9.17
CA LYS A 65 9.07 -13.81 10.04
C LYS A 65 10.42 -13.75 9.32
N GLU A 66 10.48 -14.18 8.07
CA GLU A 66 11.73 -14.26 7.30
C GLU A 66 12.22 -12.90 6.82
N SER A 67 11.31 -11.98 6.48
CA SER A 67 11.65 -10.62 6.04
C SER A 67 11.94 -9.66 7.18
N GLY A 68 11.57 -10.00 8.43
CA GLY A 68 11.78 -9.13 9.60
C GLY A 68 10.91 -7.88 9.58
N MET A 69 9.77 -7.91 8.90
CA MET A 69 8.77 -6.84 8.96
C MET A 69 8.35 -6.58 10.41
N LYS A 70 8.12 -5.31 10.73
CA LYS A 70 7.81 -4.90 12.09
C LYS A 70 6.55 -4.05 12.13
N GLU A 71 5.57 -4.49 12.91
CA GLU A 71 4.43 -3.64 13.23
C GLU A 71 4.84 -2.57 14.22
N THR A 72 4.45 -1.33 13.93
CA THR A 72 4.73 -0.14 14.73
C THR A 72 3.45 0.50 15.22
N GLN A 73 3.57 1.32 16.26
CA GLN A 73 2.46 2.13 16.78
C GLN A 73 2.70 3.57 16.30
N GLU A 74 2.02 3.97 15.25
CA GLU A 74 2.13 5.32 14.71
C GLU A 74 0.86 6.11 14.98
N LYS A 75 1.04 7.42 15.20
CA LYS A 75 -0.11 8.31 15.32
C LYS A 75 -0.75 8.50 13.95
N THR A 76 -2.04 8.19 13.88
CA THR A 76 -2.88 8.47 12.72
C THR A 76 -3.80 9.64 13.00
N GLU A 77 -4.10 10.43 11.95
CA GLU A 77 -5.08 11.50 11.98
C GLU A 77 -6.11 11.22 10.90
N ASP A 78 -7.33 10.92 11.31
CA ASP A 78 -8.39 10.49 10.41
C ASP A 78 -9.37 11.62 10.09
N SER A 79 -9.90 11.63 8.88
CA SER A 79 -11.03 12.46 8.47
C SER A 79 -11.98 11.62 7.62
N GLY A 80 -13.26 11.71 7.93
CA GLY A 80 -14.31 10.94 7.27
C GLY A 80 -15.31 10.41 8.30
N VAL A 81 -16.32 9.72 7.82
CA VAL A 81 -17.34 9.13 8.69
C VAL A 81 -16.99 7.67 8.91
N ALA A 82 -16.59 7.32 10.12
CA ALA A 82 -16.46 5.91 10.52
C ALA A 82 -17.86 5.27 10.57
N LYS A 83 -18.41 4.91 9.42
CA LYS A 83 -19.60 4.04 9.38
C LYS A 83 -19.13 2.61 9.53
N GLN A 84 -19.37 2.02 10.68
CA GLN A 84 -19.46 0.57 10.79
C GLN A 84 -20.63 0.14 9.88
N SER A 85 -20.32 -0.55 8.81
CA SER A 85 -21.32 -1.22 8.00
C SER A 85 -21.50 -2.62 8.57
N ASP A 86 -22.77 -3.09 8.64
CA ASP A 86 -23.10 -4.49 8.98
C ASP A 86 -22.72 -5.46 7.84
N GLN A 87 -22.12 -4.97 6.76
CA GLN A 87 -21.66 -5.80 5.66
C GLN A 87 -20.46 -6.64 6.10
N LYS A 88 -20.42 -7.87 5.62
CA LYS A 88 -19.28 -8.75 5.81
C LYS A 88 -18.04 -8.09 5.21
N LYS A 89 -17.09 -7.81 6.09
CA LYS A 89 -15.82 -7.17 5.71
C LYS A 89 -14.81 -8.21 5.25
N GLY A 90 -13.99 -7.83 4.30
CA GLY A 90 -12.73 -8.50 4.03
C GLY A 90 -11.86 -8.51 5.28
N GLU A 91 -10.85 -9.34 5.30
CA GLU A 91 -9.92 -9.43 6.42
C GLU A 91 -8.49 -9.47 5.91
N ILE A 92 -7.61 -8.72 6.56
CA ILE A 92 -6.17 -8.72 6.33
C ILE A 92 -5.45 -8.65 7.68
N SER A 93 -4.34 -9.35 7.81
CA SER A 93 -3.46 -9.27 8.98
C SER A 93 -2.04 -9.65 8.58
N LEU A 94 -1.05 -9.02 9.20
CA LEU A 94 0.35 -9.44 9.17
C LEU A 94 0.87 -9.84 10.55
N ASP A 95 -0.02 -9.90 11.57
CA ASP A 95 0.32 -10.47 12.86
C ASP A 95 0.49 -12.00 12.72
N VAL A 96 1.73 -12.45 12.91
CA VAL A 96 2.11 -13.87 12.80
C VAL A 96 1.28 -14.76 13.71
N THR A 97 1.02 -14.32 14.95
CA THR A 97 0.26 -15.11 15.94
C THR A 97 -1.18 -15.30 15.46
N LYS A 98 -1.80 -14.22 15.00
CA LYS A 98 -3.16 -14.25 14.44
C LYS A 98 -3.22 -15.11 13.18
N LEU A 99 -2.31 -14.91 12.23
CA LEU A 99 -2.24 -15.67 10.98
C LEU A 99 -2.16 -17.18 11.24
N LEU A 100 -1.27 -17.62 12.13
CA LEU A 100 -1.11 -19.04 12.45
C LEU A 100 -2.30 -19.61 13.25
N ALA A 101 -2.90 -18.81 14.14
CA ALA A 101 -4.11 -19.23 14.88
C ALA A 101 -5.30 -19.42 13.93
N ASP A 102 -5.49 -18.53 12.98
CA ASP A 102 -6.58 -18.62 12.00
C ASP A 102 -6.30 -19.72 10.96
N ALA A 103 -5.05 -19.87 10.52
CA ALA A 103 -4.62 -21.00 9.68
C ALA A 103 -4.94 -22.34 10.36
N LYS A 104 -4.71 -22.47 11.67
CA LYS A 104 -5.04 -23.68 12.41
C LYS A 104 -6.54 -23.99 12.39
N LYS A 105 -7.41 -22.97 12.50
CA LYS A 105 -8.86 -23.14 12.36
C LYS A 105 -9.23 -23.62 10.94
N PHE A 106 -8.63 -23.01 9.92
CA PHE A 106 -8.92 -23.35 8.52
C PHE A 106 -8.30 -24.68 8.08
N ALA A 107 -7.24 -25.14 8.74
CA ALA A 107 -6.64 -26.46 8.48
C ALA A 107 -7.59 -27.65 8.81
N ALA A 108 -8.64 -27.41 9.63
CA ALA A 108 -9.68 -28.39 9.94
C ALA A 108 -9.15 -29.79 10.33
N GLY A 109 -8.00 -29.84 11.01
CA GLY A 109 -7.37 -31.09 11.46
C GLY A 109 -6.41 -31.74 10.45
N ASP A 110 -6.14 -31.14 9.29
CA ASP A 110 -5.12 -31.61 8.35
C ASP A 110 -3.74 -31.65 9.02
N LYS A 111 -3.19 -32.86 9.18
CA LYS A 111 -1.92 -33.09 9.89
C LYS A 111 -0.72 -32.43 9.20
N THR A 112 -0.74 -32.33 7.86
CA THR A 112 0.33 -31.72 7.08
C THR A 112 0.36 -30.20 7.31
N LEU A 113 -0.82 -29.56 7.25
CA LEU A 113 -0.95 -28.12 7.52
C LEU A 113 -0.61 -27.80 8.98
N LEU A 114 -1.04 -28.61 9.93
CA LEU A 114 -0.69 -28.46 11.35
C LEU A 114 0.83 -28.54 11.56
N ALA A 115 1.49 -29.51 10.94
CA ALA A 115 2.96 -29.63 11.01
C ALA A 115 3.69 -28.40 10.38
N LEU A 116 3.16 -27.82 9.29
CA LEU A 116 3.67 -26.58 8.72
C LEU A 116 3.49 -25.39 9.66
N ILE A 117 2.34 -25.27 10.32
CA ILE A 117 2.07 -24.25 11.33
C ILE A 117 3.11 -24.34 12.45
N ASP A 118 3.32 -25.54 13.00
CA ASP A 118 4.30 -25.75 14.08
C ASP A 118 5.72 -25.41 13.64
N LYS A 119 6.09 -25.76 12.40
CA LYS A 119 7.38 -25.42 11.81
C LYS A 119 7.57 -23.91 11.71
N VAL A 120 6.61 -23.18 11.17
CA VAL A 120 6.67 -21.71 11.06
C VAL A 120 6.66 -21.06 12.43
N ASN A 121 5.85 -21.55 13.37
CA ASN A 121 5.80 -21.03 14.72
C ASN A 121 7.16 -21.15 15.45
N SER A 122 7.85 -22.28 15.29
CA SER A 122 9.15 -22.54 15.91
C SER A 122 10.35 -21.93 15.17
N SER A 123 10.19 -21.47 13.93
CA SER A 123 11.27 -20.82 13.18
C SER A 123 11.65 -19.49 13.83
N ALA A 124 12.96 -19.15 13.81
CA ALA A 124 13.44 -17.87 14.29
C ALA A 124 12.98 -16.73 13.36
N THR A 125 12.60 -15.60 13.96
CA THR A 125 12.40 -14.36 13.21
C THR A 125 13.76 -13.81 12.80
N ARG A 126 13.98 -13.53 11.53
CA ARG A 126 15.20 -12.84 11.10
C ARG A 126 15.11 -11.37 11.52
N GLY A 127 16.12 -10.89 12.23
CA GLY A 127 16.30 -9.47 12.43
C GLY A 127 16.73 -8.85 11.09
N SER A 128 15.84 -8.14 10.42
CA SER A 128 16.22 -7.30 9.29
C SER A 128 16.69 -5.95 9.81
N THR A 129 17.82 -5.46 9.30
CA THR A 129 18.29 -4.10 9.53
C THR A 129 17.67 -3.11 8.55
N VAL A 130 17.00 -3.62 7.50
CA VAL A 130 16.33 -2.84 6.45
C VAL A 130 15.04 -3.58 6.12
N GLY A 131 14.03 -3.42 6.97
CA GLY A 131 12.71 -4.05 6.79
C GLY A 131 11.64 -2.98 6.61
N VAL A 132 10.49 -3.42 6.11
CA VAL A 132 9.28 -2.58 6.11
C VAL A 132 8.77 -2.47 7.55
N GLU A 133 8.61 -1.23 8.03
CA GLU A 133 7.76 -0.94 9.18
C GLU A 133 6.33 -0.76 8.69
N TYR A 134 5.34 -1.26 9.43
CA TYR A 134 3.95 -1.15 9.03
C TYR A 134 3.02 -0.90 10.21
N ILE A 135 1.86 -0.35 9.90
CA ILE A 135 0.71 -0.28 10.81
C ILE A 135 -0.49 -0.98 10.19
N THR A 136 -1.38 -1.47 11.05
CA THR A 136 -2.71 -1.93 10.67
C THR A 136 -3.72 -0.88 11.09
N HIS A 137 -4.54 -0.38 10.14
CA HIS A 137 -5.44 0.73 10.40
C HIS A 137 -6.75 0.64 9.61
N ASN A 138 -7.83 1.21 10.17
CA ASN A 138 -9.12 1.33 9.51
C ASN A 138 -9.24 2.70 8.84
N ILE A 139 -9.15 2.75 7.53
CA ILE A 139 -9.32 3.98 6.77
C ILE A 139 -10.82 4.32 6.68
N PRO A 140 -11.27 5.49 7.18
CA PRO A 140 -12.69 5.83 7.22
C PRO A 140 -13.34 5.86 5.84
N ALA A 141 -14.63 5.51 5.78
CA ALA A 141 -15.44 5.60 4.57
C ALA A 141 -15.49 7.04 4.02
N ASN A 142 -15.32 7.21 2.70
CA ASN A 142 -15.27 8.52 2.03
C ASN A 142 -14.35 9.52 2.75
N GLY A 143 -13.25 9.00 3.30
CA GLY A 143 -12.34 9.76 4.14
C GLY A 143 -10.88 9.44 3.84
N TYR A 144 -10.04 9.82 4.78
CA TYR A 144 -8.61 9.57 4.67
C TYR A 144 -7.96 9.41 6.05
N SER A 145 -6.78 8.82 6.03
CA SER A 145 -5.90 8.76 7.21
C SER A 145 -4.54 9.34 6.85
N TRP A 146 -3.96 10.12 7.78
CA TRP A 146 -2.60 10.62 7.70
C TRP A 146 -1.70 9.86 8.66
N ILE A 147 -0.48 9.56 8.19
CA ILE A 147 0.62 9.03 8.99
C ILE A 147 1.80 9.97 8.78
N THR A 148 2.43 10.41 9.87
CA THR A 148 3.56 11.35 9.82
C THR A 148 4.85 10.64 10.17
N ARG A 149 5.85 10.69 9.26
CA ARG A 149 7.17 10.02 9.42
C ARG A 149 8.32 10.92 8.98
N THR A 150 9.49 10.65 9.54
CA THR A 150 10.73 11.24 9.05
C THR A 150 11.36 10.32 8.02
N PHE A 151 11.68 10.87 6.85
CA PHE A 151 12.46 10.18 5.82
C PHE A 151 13.79 10.88 5.59
N TYR A 152 14.81 10.08 5.25
CA TYR A 152 16.18 10.57 5.12
C TYR A 152 16.48 11.04 3.70
N GLY A 153 17.12 12.20 3.59
CA GLY A 153 17.54 12.78 2.31
C GLY A 153 18.43 11.84 1.51
N ASN A 154 18.25 11.83 0.19
CA ASN A 154 18.95 10.99 -0.77
C ASN A 154 18.76 9.47 -0.59
N SER A 155 17.92 9.03 0.35
CA SER A 155 17.54 7.63 0.51
C SER A 155 16.43 7.25 -0.46
N PHE A 156 16.40 5.99 -0.88
CA PHE A 156 15.26 5.45 -1.60
C PHE A 156 14.15 5.15 -0.61
N CYS A 157 13.04 5.85 -0.73
CA CYS A 157 11.90 5.76 0.17
C CYS A 157 10.73 5.10 -0.55
N GLU A 158 9.97 4.30 0.17
CA GLU A 158 8.83 3.56 -0.35
C GLU A 158 7.66 3.61 0.64
N ALA A 159 6.45 3.62 0.10
CA ALA A 159 5.24 3.39 0.87
C ALA A 159 4.27 2.50 0.09
N ASN A 160 3.57 1.65 0.83
CA ASN A 160 2.60 0.70 0.32
C ASN A 160 1.31 0.81 1.14
N VAL A 161 0.17 0.61 0.51
CA VAL A 161 -1.09 0.30 1.19
C VAL A 161 -1.73 -0.90 0.54
N ILE A 162 -2.22 -1.83 1.36
CA ILE A 162 -2.99 -2.99 0.91
C ILE A 162 -4.19 -3.11 1.81
N GLY A 163 -5.37 -3.03 1.23
CA GLY A 163 -6.65 -3.12 1.91
C GLY A 163 -7.20 -4.53 2.00
N ASP A 164 -8.40 -4.62 2.57
CA ASP A 164 -9.16 -5.86 2.76
C ASP A 164 -9.99 -6.28 1.54
N GLY A 165 -9.94 -5.52 0.45
CA GLY A 165 -10.65 -5.79 -0.81
C GLY A 165 -12.02 -5.13 -0.92
N ASP A 166 -12.44 -4.33 0.06
CA ASP A 166 -13.81 -3.81 0.11
C ASP A 166 -14.00 -2.49 -0.63
N THR A 167 -12.95 -1.67 -0.77
CA THR A 167 -13.03 -0.33 -1.38
C THR A 167 -11.75 0.03 -2.12
N ASP A 168 -11.84 1.03 -2.97
CA ASP A 168 -10.72 1.65 -3.66
C ASP A 168 -9.94 2.58 -2.72
N LEU A 169 -8.60 2.45 -2.69
CA LEU A 169 -7.68 3.25 -1.90
C LEU A 169 -6.69 4.00 -2.79
N ASP A 170 -6.45 5.27 -2.49
CA ASP A 170 -5.38 6.06 -3.09
C ASP A 170 -4.27 6.35 -2.08
N LEU A 171 -3.03 6.43 -2.55
CA LEU A 171 -1.85 6.71 -1.75
C LEU A 171 -1.14 7.98 -2.23
N TYR A 172 -0.86 8.89 -1.30
CA TYR A 172 -0.18 10.16 -1.56
C TYR A 172 0.92 10.40 -0.53
N ILE A 173 2.02 11.01 -0.96
CA ILE A 173 3.11 11.46 -0.11
C ILE A 173 3.21 12.97 -0.23
N TYR A 174 3.23 13.66 0.91
CA TYR A 174 3.43 15.11 0.99
C TYR A 174 4.66 15.43 1.85
N ASP A 175 5.30 16.54 1.57
CA ASP A 175 6.32 17.10 2.45
C ASP A 175 5.72 17.89 3.62
N GLU A 176 6.56 18.43 4.50
CA GLU A 176 6.16 19.25 5.64
C GLU A 176 5.45 20.57 5.25
N ASN A 177 5.66 21.04 4.01
CA ASN A 177 5.04 22.26 3.48
C ASN A 177 3.71 21.98 2.77
N GLY A 178 3.32 20.70 2.66
CA GLY A 178 2.11 20.26 1.97
C GLY A 178 2.26 20.11 0.45
N ASN A 179 3.49 20.11 -0.07
CA ASN A 179 3.72 19.84 -1.49
C ASN A 179 3.59 18.33 -1.76
N LEU A 180 2.90 18.00 -2.85
CA LEU A 180 2.78 16.62 -3.31
C LEU A 180 4.12 16.13 -3.87
N ILE A 181 4.66 15.05 -3.28
CA ILE A 181 5.93 14.45 -3.64
C ILE A 181 5.74 13.24 -4.56
N ALA A 182 4.83 12.34 -4.20
CA ALA A 182 4.50 11.14 -4.99
C ALA A 182 3.05 10.75 -4.78
N ARG A 183 2.49 10.02 -5.74
CA ARG A 183 1.15 9.45 -5.61
C ARG A 183 1.03 8.16 -6.39
N SER A 184 0.12 7.31 -5.96
CA SER A 184 -0.39 6.16 -6.70
C SER A 184 -1.90 6.14 -6.53
N VAL A 185 -2.62 6.15 -7.66
CA VAL A 185 -4.08 6.18 -7.71
C VAL A 185 -4.55 5.23 -8.79
N SER A 186 -5.39 4.27 -8.43
CA SER A 186 -5.98 3.31 -9.36
C SER A 186 -7.38 2.95 -8.90
N TYR A 187 -8.03 1.99 -9.53
CA TYR A 187 -9.29 1.41 -9.06
C TYR A 187 -9.03 0.14 -8.25
N SER A 188 -8.15 0.25 -7.25
CA SER A 188 -7.69 -0.87 -6.43
C SER A 188 -7.54 -0.44 -4.97
N ASP A 189 -7.51 -1.39 -4.07
CA ASP A 189 -7.13 -1.19 -2.67
C ASP A 189 -5.64 -1.45 -2.42
N ARG A 190 -4.82 -1.43 -3.48
CA ARG A 190 -3.39 -1.75 -3.44
C ARG A 190 -2.61 -0.69 -4.18
N GLU A 191 -1.90 0.14 -3.43
CA GLU A 191 -1.12 1.23 -3.99
C GLU A 191 0.32 1.17 -3.50
N TYR A 192 1.23 1.61 -4.37
CA TYR A 192 2.66 1.66 -4.11
C TYR A 192 3.23 2.96 -4.68
N VAL A 193 4.07 3.61 -3.89
CA VAL A 193 4.87 4.75 -4.33
C VAL A 193 6.30 4.60 -3.90
N SER A 194 7.21 5.17 -4.68
CA SER A 194 8.60 5.36 -4.28
C SER A 194 9.05 6.77 -4.63
N TRP A 195 9.96 7.32 -3.83
CA TRP A 195 10.54 8.64 -4.04
C TRP A 195 11.95 8.72 -3.45
N ARG A 196 12.64 9.79 -3.75
CA ARG A 196 13.94 10.08 -3.17
C ARG A 196 13.95 11.54 -2.73
N PRO A 197 13.77 11.83 -1.44
CA PRO A 197 13.78 13.20 -0.95
C PRO A 197 15.18 13.82 -1.09
N SER A 198 15.26 15.12 -1.38
CA SER A 198 16.54 15.84 -1.42
C SER A 198 17.04 16.27 -0.04
N TRP A 199 16.20 16.15 1.00
CA TRP A 199 16.51 16.51 2.38
C TRP A 199 15.93 15.50 3.36
N THR A 200 16.52 15.43 4.55
CA THR A 200 15.94 14.70 5.68
C THR A 200 14.88 15.56 6.35
N GLY A 201 13.66 15.09 6.45
CA GLY A 201 12.55 15.85 7.01
C GLY A 201 11.31 15.03 7.27
N THR A 202 10.27 15.72 7.72
CA THR A 202 8.98 15.12 8.00
C THR A 202 8.15 15.04 6.71
N PHE A 203 7.65 13.87 6.42
CA PHE A 203 6.71 13.61 5.32
C PHE A 203 5.41 13.03 5.87
N LYS A 204 4.34 13.22 5.11
CA LYS A 204 3.03 12.71 5.45
C LYS A 204 2.57 11.72 4.38
N ILE A 205 2.29 10.50 4.82
CA ILE A 205 1.63 9.47 4.02
C ILE A 205 0.13 9.69 4.19
N LYS A 206 -0.59 9.90 3.10
CA LYS A 206 -2.05 10.02 3.08
C LYS A 206 -2.65 8.84 2.35
N VAL A 207 -3.54 8.11 3.01
CA VAL A 207 -4.36 7.08 2.38
C VAL A 207 -5.79 7.57 2.31
N VAL A 208 -6.36 7.60 1.11
CA VAL A 208 -7.74 8.04 0.85
C VAL A 208 -8.59 6.83 0.51
N ASN A 209 -9.71 6.66 1.21
CA ASN A 209 -10.71 5.64 0.90
C ASN A 209 -11.84 6.25 0.06
N ARG A 210 -12.00 5.78 -1.17
CA ARG A 210 -13.02 6.22 -2.12
C ARG A 210 -14.36 5.52 -1.93
N GLY A 211 -14.39 4.50 -1.09
CA GLY A 211 -15.61 3.72 -0.85
C GLY A 211 -16.48 4.26 0.27
N ASN A 212 -17.68 3.74 0.34
CA ASN A 212 -18.71 4.14 1.31
C ASN A 212 -18.70 3.32 2.62
N VAL A 213 -17.75 2.39 2.76
CA VAL A 213 -17.47 1.62 3.98
C VAL A 213 -16.01 1.82 4.37
N TYR A 214 -15.64 1.63 5.64
CA TYR A 214 -14.23 1.70 6.02
C TYR A 214 -13.44 0.59 5.32
N ASN A 215 -12.16 0.79 5.07
CA ASN A 215 -11.26 -0.25 4.58
C ASN A 215 -10.24 -0.59 5.68
N HIS A 216 -10.13 -1.88 6.01
CA HIS A 216 -9.12 -2.38 6.93
C HIS A 216 -7.85 -2.66 6.17
N ALA A 217 -6.80 -1.88 6.41
CA ALA A 217 -5.60 -1.91 5.59
C ALA A 217 -4.32 -2.08 6.41
N VAL A 218 -3.30 -2.64 5.77
CA VAL A 218 -1.92 -2.58 6.23
C VAL A 218 -1.17 -1.54 5.40
N ILE A 219 -0.46 -0.63 6.08
CA ILE A 219 0.28 0.47 5.48
C ILE A 219 1.74 0.29 5.86
N GLY A 220 2.60 0.02 4.88
CA GLY A 220 4.02 -0.23 5.07
C GLY A 220 4.89 0.85 4.45
N HIS A 221 6.04 1.11 5.07
CA HIS A 221 7.07 2.01 4.56
C HIS A 221 8.46 1.55 5.03
N ASN A 222 9.53 2.06 4.39
CA ASN A 222 10.91 1.82 4.80
C ASN A 222 11.52 3.01 5.53
#